data_88af579815f67f734f701e1e93aacfff
#
_entry.id   88af579815f67f734f701e1e93aacfff
#
_cell.length_a   1.000
_cell.length_b   1.000
_cell.length_c   1.000
_cell.angle_alpha   90.00
_cell.angle_beta   90.00
_cell.angle_gamma   90.00
#
_symmetry.space_group_name_H-M   'P 1'
#
loop_
_entity.id
_entity.type
_entity.pdbx_description
1 polymer ?
#
loop_
_entity_poly.entity_id
_entity_poly.type
_entity_poly.pdbx_seq_one_letter_code
_entity_poly.pdbx_strand_id
1 'polypeptide(L)'
;ISFNKGVTLSQGVTLSSGTGAGNITFTETVDATTAGTETLALTAGQGSVTFTGIVGGTARLGAVTINQVAGTTISNAFSAASFNQPSATAGTGVFTLNGDLDTNAGGITISSATVDLNANIATTAGNDGTTDNGLVTINAGSGGVDLVDAKTITTTAAVAGTTSGAIDINSVGSVNLVGGLVTTGASGDSTTTAGATGGAVTIDTTDSAATITISDITTTGGSADENSNANGGDAGTITLTTHADSTITLDDSTITAAGGAGEGTGDQGAGANITFANKVALTTGSAVIDTGATGGT
;
A
#
# COMPACT_ATOMS: atom_id res chain seq x y z
N ILE A 1 28.48 -3.52 -4.13
CA ILE A 1 28.16 -4.95 -4.32
C ILE A 1 27.30 -5.04 -5.57
N SER A 2 27.65 -5.93 -6.52
CA SER A 2 26.87 -6.09 -7.75
C SER A 2 26.71 -7.57 -8.11
N PHE A 3 25.49 -7.96 -8.36
CA PHE A 3 25.10 -9.29 -8.83
C PHE A 3 24.63 -9.17 -10.29
N ASN A 4 25.46 -9.66 -11.23
CA ASN A 4 25.21 -9.57 -12.67
C ASN A 4 24.62 -10.88 -13.25
N LYS A 5 24.19 -11.79 -12.41
CA LYS A 5 23.49 -13.03 -12.73
C LYS A 5 22.35 -13.25 -11.74
N GLY A 6 21.41 -14.09 -12.12
CA GLY A 6 20.31 -14.49 -11.25
C GLY A 6 20.83 -15.04 -9.91
N VAL A 7 20.15 -14.65 -8.84
CA VAL A 7 20.45 -15.03 -7.46
C VAL A 7 19.32 -15.90 -6.94
N THR A 8 19.66 -17.06 -6.38
CA THR A 8 18.69 -17.88 -5.65
C THR A 8 19.10 -17.94 -4.18
N LEU A 9 18.21 -17.51 -3.29
CA LEU A 9 18.43 -17.56 -1.84
C LEU A 9 18.04 -18.95 -1.33
N SER A 10 18.95 -19.62 -0.63
CA SER A 10 18.70 -20.92 0.02
C SER A 10 18.55 -20.80 1.54
N GLN A 11 18.72 -19.60 2.06
CA GLN A 11 18.53 -19.22 3.47
C GLN A 11 18.41 -17.70 3.55
N GLY A 12 18.10 -17.16 4.74
CA GLY A 12 18.14 -15.72 4.96
C GLY A 12 19.53 -15.12 4.72
N VAL A 13 19.60 -14.01 3.97
CA VAL A 13 20.84 -13.33 3.57
C VAL A 13 20.84 -11.90 4.05
N THR A 14 21.98 -11.48 4.62
CA THR A 14 22.24 -10.07 4.95
C THR A 14 23.43 -9.57 4.13
N LEU A 15 23.23 -8.46 3.41
CA LEU A 15 24.27 -7.79 2.63
C LEU A 15 24.48 -6.37 3.16
N SER A 16 25.72 -5.97 3.31
CA SER A 16 26.07 -4.60 3.69
C SER A 16 27.23 -4.10 2.84
N SER A 17 27.06 -2.95 2.22
CA SER A 17 28.16 -2.22 1.58
C SER A 17 28.81 -1.19 2.53
N GLY A 18 28.42 -1.19 3.80
CA GLY A 18 28.92 -0.29 4.84
C GLY A 18 28.07 0.97 4.97
N THR A 19 28.58 1.94 5.72
CA THR A 19 27.88 3.23 6.00
C THR A 19 28.20 4.32 4.97
N GLY A 20 29.16 4.09 4.08
CA GLY A 20 29.55 5.00 3.00
C GLY A 20 28.64 4.88 1.76
N ALA A 21 29.06 5.47 0.65
CA ALA A 21 28.32 5.52 -0.62
C ALA A 21 28.45 4.22 -1.46
N GLY A 22 28.40 3.05 -0.83
CA GLY A 22 28.51 1.76 -1.51
C GLY A 22 27.16 1.24 -1.98
N ASN A 23 26.94 1.13 -3.29
CA ASN A 23 25.69 0.62 -3.85
C ASN A 23 25.54 -0.90 -3.72
N ILE A 24 24.30 -1.39 -3.71
CA ILE A 24 23.96 -2.81 -3.87
C ILE A 24 23.04 -2.92 -5.08
N THR A 25 23.46 -3.69 -6.09
CA THR A 25 22.71 -3.82 -7.36
C THR A 25 22.47 -5.28 -7.71
N PHE A 26 21.23 -5.61 -8.01
CA PHE A 26 20.82 -6.88 -8.60
C PHE A 26 20.35 -6.61 -10.04
N THR A 27 21.15 -7.06 -11.03
CA THR A 27 20.86 -6.80 -12.46
C THR A 27 19.86 -7.81 -13.03
N GLU A 28 19.92 -9.05 -12.56
CA GLU A 28 19.05 -10.16 -12.98
C GLU A 28 18.07 -10.54 -11.86
N THR A 29 17.39 -11.65 -11.97
CA THR A 29 16.37 -12.11 -11.03
C THR A 29 16.93 -12.39 -9.63
N VAL A 30 16.09 -12.24 -8.61
CA VAL A 30 16.34 -12.69 -7.24
C VAL A 30 15.18 -13.55 -6.80
N ASP A 31 15.40 -14.83 -6.57
CA ASP A 31 14.36 -15.77 -6.18
C ASP A 31 14.71 -16.49 -4.87
N ALA A 32 13.69 -16.98 -4.17
CA ALA A 32 13.84 -17.87 -3.03
C ALA A 32 13.93 -19.33 -3.50
N THR A 33 14.46 -20.22 -2.68
CA THR A 33 14.35 -21.68 -2.88
C THR A 33 12.97 -22.16 -2.47
N THR A 34 12.44 -21.62 -1.36
CA THR A 34 11.11 -21.94 -0.83
C THR A 34 10.29 -20.66 -0.73
N ALA A 35 9.20 -20.59 -1.47
CA ALA A 35 8.40 -19.38 -1.56
C ALA A 35 7.97 -18.83 -0.18
N GLY A 36 8.25 -17.56 0.05
CA GLY A 36 7.88 -16.84 1.28
C GLY A 36 8.81 -17.09 2.48
N THR A 37 9.91 -17.82 2.31
CA THR A 37 10.74 -18.25 3.44
C THR A 37 12.07 -17.49 3.54
N GLU A 38 12.86 -17.44 2.47
CA GLU A 38 14.19 -16.86 2.53
C GLU A 38 14.15 -15.34 2.56
N THR A 39 14.70 -14.76 3.63
CA THR A 39 14.71 -13.32 3.87
C THR A 39 15.90 -12.63 3.25
N LEU A 40 15.76 -11.35 2.91
CA LEU A 40 16.84 -10.52 2.38
C LEU A 40 16.94 -9.21 3.16
N ALA A 41 18.06 -9.00 3.85
CA ALA A 41 18.32 -7.75 4.57
C ALA A 41 19.47 -6.99 3.89
N LEU A 42 19.25 -5.72 3.55
CA LEU A 42 20.20 -4.87 2.83
C LEU A 42 20.56 -3.62 3.62
N THR A 43 21.82 -3.22 3.59
CA THR A 43 22.31 -1.96 4.15
C THR A 43 23.30 -1.34 3.17
N ALA A 44 22.92 -0.23 2.53
CA ALA A 44 23.76 0.48 1.57
C ALA A 44 24.31 1.81 2.11
N GLY A 45 23.98 2.18 3.34
CA GLY A 45 24.47 3.42 3.97
C GLY A 45 24.05 4.66 3.19
N GLN A 46 25.03 5.37 2.64
CA GLN A 46 24.81 6.52 1.75
C GLN A 46 24.75 6.11 0.26
N GLY A 47 24.81 4.83 -0.05
CA GLY A 47 24.63 4.30 -1.40
C GLY A 47 23.17 3.94 -1.70
N SER A 48 22.93 3.45 -2.91
CA SER A 48 21.60 3.06 -3.38
C SER A 48 21.44 1.54 -3.45
N VAL A 49 20.20 1.08 -3.31
CA VAL A 49 19.80 -0.30 -3.63
C VAL A 49 19.02 -0.29 -4.94
N THR A 50 19.42 -1.13 -5.89
CA THR A 50 18.76 -1.22 -7.20
C THR A 50 18.43 -2.68 -7.52
N PHE A 51 17.15 -2.94 -7.78
CA PHE A 51 16.67 -4.17 -8.37
C PHE A 51 16.26 -3.89 -9.82
N THR A 52 17.09 -4.36 -10.78
CA THR A 52 16.79 -4.22 -12.21
C THR A 52 15.98 -5.41 -12.71
N GLY A 53 16.31 -6.62 -12.26
CA GLY A 53 15.57 -7.84 -12.59
C GLY A 53 14.32 -8.06 -11.74
N ILE A 54 13.55 -9.08 -12.09
CA ILE A 54 12.35 -9.48 -11.32
C ILE A 54 12.82 -10.08 -9.98
N VAL A 55 12.12 -9.74 -8.90
CA VAL A 55 12.32 -10.31 -7.57
C VAL A 55 11.14 -11.20 -7.20
N GLY A 56 11.41 -12.43 -6.81
CA GLY A 56 10.39 -13.40 -6.40
C GLY A 56 9.49 -13.89 -7.53
N GLY A 57 9.96 -13.82 -8.80
CA GLY A 57 9.16 -14.20 -9.97
C GLY A 57 8.93 -15.69 -10.10
N THR A 58 9.88 -16.51 -9.70
CA THR A 58 9.76 -17.98 -9.66
C THR A 58 9.29 -18.45 -8.29
N ALA A 59 9.92 -17.93 -7.24
CA ALA A 59 9.56 -18.19 -5.85
C ALA A 59 9.69 -16.89 -5.06
N ARG A 60 8.56 -16.43 -4.53
CA ARG A 60 8.46 -15.21 -3.69
C ARG A 60 9.50 -15.22 -2.58
N LEU A 61 10.15 -14.09 -2.31
CA LEU A 61 11.04 -13.96 -1.15
C LEU A 61 10.25 -13.99 0.17
N GLY A 62 10.92 -14.31 1.25
CA GLY A 62 10.45 -14.01 2.61
C GLY A 62 10.43 -12.50 2.86
N ALA A 63 10.60 -12.09 4.11
CA ALA A 63 10.66 -10.66 4.42
C ALA A 63 11.89 -10.01 3.75
N VAL A 64 11.67 -8.88 3.06
CA VAL A 64 12.75 -8.03 2.53
C VAL A 64 12.84 -6.76 3.37
N THR A 65 14.05 -6.48 3.89
CA THR A 65 14.32 -5.29 4.71
C THR A 65 15.47 -4.50 4.13
N ILE A 66 15.27 -3.20 3.90
CA ILE A 66 16.33 -2.25 3.50
C ILE A 66 16.58 -1.31 4.67
N ASN A 67 17.57 -1.64 5.51
CA ASN A 67 17.78 -0.99 6.81
C ASN A 67 18.25 0.47 6.71
N GLN A 68 19.14 0.76 5.78
CA GLN A 68 19.67 2.10 5.54
C GLN A 68 20.07 2.25 4.08
N VAL A 69 19.62 3.34 3.44
CA VAL A 69 19.85 3.57 2.02
C VAL A 69 19.68 5.05 1.68
N ALA A 70 20.45 5.57 0.70
CA ALA A 70 20.23 6.90 0.15
C ALA A 70 19.10 6.90 -0.91
N GLY A 71 18.87 5.79 -1.60
CA GLY A 71 17.75 5.65 -2.54
C GLY A 71 17.52 4.20 -2.91
N THR A 72 16.28 3.87 -3.26
CA THR A 72 15.90 2.53 -3.73
C THR A 72 15.20 2.63 -5.07
N THR A 73 15.59 1.77 -6.03
CA THR A 73 14.92 1.65 -7.32
C THR A 73 14.51 0.21 -7.55
N ILE A 74 13.23 0.00 -7.80
CA ILE A 74 12.64 -1.28 -8.20
C ILE A 74 12.15 -1.12 -9.64
N SER A 75 12.85 -1.75 -10.61
CA SER A 75 12.58 -1.54 -12.05
C SER A 75 11.58 -2.52 -12.64
N ASN A 76 11.41 -3.70 -12.03
CA ASN A 76 10.51 -4.76 -12.49
C ASN A 76 9.72 -5.33 -11.32
N ALA A 77 8.82 -6.27 -11.60
CA ALA A 77 7.96 -6.89 -10.60
C ALA A 77 8.74 -7.40 -9.38
N PHE A 78 8.19 -7.13 -8.20
CA PHE A 78 8.78 -7.47 -6.92
C PHE A 78 7.76 -8.17 -6.02
N SER A 79 8.04 -9.43 -5.69
CA SER A 79 7.18 -10.25 -4.84
C SER A 79 7.92 -10.73 -3.59
N ALA A 80 7.38 -10.40 -2.41
CA ALA A 80 7.94 -10.81 -1.11
C ALA A 80 6.80 -11.10 -0.10
N ALA A 81 7.10 -11.78 0.99
CA ALA A 81 6.14 -11.94 2.07
C ALA A 81 5.83 -10.59 2.74
N SER A 82 6.84 -9.74 2.91
CA SER A 82 6.71 -8.35 3.35
C SER A 82 7.85 -7.49 2.79
N PHE A 83 7.64 -6.17 2.72
CA PHE A 83 8.66 -5.20 2.32
C PHE A 83 8.79 -4.11 3.38
N ASN A 84 10.00 -3.90 3.88
CA ASN A 84 10.24 -2.91 4.92
C ASN A 84 11.48 -2.08 4.63
N GLN A 85 11.28 -0.79 4.33
CA GLN A 85 12.31 0.24 4.29
C GLN A 85 12.00 1.29 5.37
N PRO A 86 12.39 1.06 6.63
CA PRO A 86 11.96 1.90 7.76
C PRO A 86 12.62 3.26 7.80
N SER A 87 13.75 3.44 7.12
CA SER A 87 14.44 4.73 7.06
C SER A 87 15.29 4.87 5.79
N ALA A 88 15.19 6.03 5.13
CA ALA A 88 16.22 6.50 4.21
C ALA A 88 17.29 7.28 4.97
N THR A 89 18.49 7.41 4.43
CA THR A 89 19.49 8.34 4.94
C THR A 89 18.91 9.76 4.89
N ALA A 90 18.95 10.44 6.04
CA ALA A 90 18.21 11.68 6.28
C ALA A 90 18.26 12.67 5.09
N GLY A 91 17.11 13.02 4.56
CA GLY A 91 16.86 14.21 3.78
C GLY A 91 17.07 14.17 2.27
N THR A 92 17.55 13.09 1.66
CA THR A 92 17.91 13.10 0.23
C THR A 92 17.51 11.85 -0.57
N GLY A 93 17.01 10.80 0.07
CA GLY A 93 16.72 9.54 -0.60
C GLY A 93 15.46 9.59 -1.46
N VAL A 94 15.51 8.95 -2.64
CA VAL A 94 14.34 8.73 -3.48
C VAL A 94 14.02 7.23 -3.49
N PHE A 95 12.76 6.89 -3.24
CA PHE A 95 12.22 5.57 -3.52
C PHE A 95 11.49 5.63 -4.85
N THR A 96 11.94 4.86 -5.84
CA THR A 96 11.33 4.82 -7.17
C THR A 96 10.82 3.40 -7.47
N LEU A 97 9.52 3.27 -7.66
CA LEU A 97 8.85 2.03 -8.03
C LEU A 97 8.41 2.09 -9.49
N ASN A 98 9.06 1.31 -10.36
CA ASN A 98 8.70 1.20 -11.78
C ASN A 98 8.10 -0.17 -12.13
N GLY A 99 8.18 -1.15 -11.24
CA GLY A 99 7.55 -2.46 -11.38
C GLY A 99 6.65 -2.75 -10.19
N ASP A 100 5.57 -3.50 -10.38
CA ASP A 100 4.59 -3.78 -9.34
C ASP A 100 5.22 -4.41 -8.09
N LEU A 101 4.87 -3.90 -6.92
CA LEU A 101 5.28 -4.42 -5.61
C LEU A 101 4.12 -5.15 -4.96
N ASP A 102 4.28 -6.44 -4.75
CA ASP A 102 3.25 -7.32 -4.19
C ASP A 102 3.74 -8.06 -2.94
N THR A 103 2.96 -8.01 -1.87
CA THR A 103 3.18 -8.84 -0.68
C THR A 103 1.93 -9.65 -0.34
N ASN A 104 2.12 -10.90 0.12
CA ASN A 104 0.98 -11.83 0.25
C ASN A 104 0.32 -11.85 1.63
N ALA A 105 0.89 -11.21 2.63
CA ALA A 105 0.31 -11.13 3.97
C ALA A 105 0.92 -10.02 4.80
N GLY A 106 2.23 -9.91 4.74
CA GLY A 106 2.95 -8.89 5.49
C GLY A 106 2.76 -7.50 4.88
N GLY A 107 2.90 -6.48 5.70
CA GLY A 107 2.77 -5.09 5.29
C GLY A 107 3.92 -4.60 4.42
N ILE A 108 3.70 -3.42 3.87
CA ILE A 108 4.70 -2.65 3.12
C ILE A 108 4.96 -1.37 3.90
N THR A 109 6.23 -1.11 4.22
CA THR A 109 6.68 0.16 4.79
C THR A 109 7.73 0.78 3.89
N ILE A 110 7.48 2.02 3.46
CA ILE A 110 8.40 2.80 2.63
C ILE A 110 8.66 4.13 3.33
N SER A 111 9.91 4.40 3.72
CA SER A 111 10.31 5.69 4.28
C SER A 111 11.43 6.30 3.44
N SER A 112 11.18 7.47 2.83
CA SER A 112 12.14 8.14 1.94
C SER A 112 11.92 9.66 1.94
N ALA A 113 12.86 10.45 1.41
CA ALA A 113 12.64 11.88 1.26
C ALA A 113 11.62 12.19 0.15
N THR A 114 11.62 11.39 -0.90
CA THR A 114 10.65 11.41 -2.00
C THR A 114 10.22 9.98 -2.31
N VAL A 115 8.95 9.77 -2.63
CA VAL A 115 8.40 8.48 -3.02
C VAL A 115 7.68 8.61 -4.36
N ASP A 116 8.26 8.03 -5.41
CA ASP A 116 7.76 8.05 -6.78
C ASP A 116 7.20 6.66 -7.14
N LEU A 117 5.90 6.55 -7.29
CA LEU A 117 5.18 5.31 -7.55
C LEU A 117 4.66 5.30 -9.00
N ASN A 118 5.42 4.69 -9.91
CA ASN A 118 5.07 4.50 -11.32
C ASN A 118 4.47 3.11 -11.59
N ALA A 119 4.16 2.35 -10.57
CA ALA A 119 3.62 0.99 -10.64
C ALA A 119 2.67 0.72 -9.46
N ASN A 120 1.99 -0.41 -9.48
CA ASN A 120 1.04 -0.75 -8.45
C ASN A 120 1.73 -1.24 -7.17
N ILE A 121 1.10 -0.96 -6.05
CA ILE A 121 1.39 -1.61 -4.76
C ILE A 121 0.18 -2.47 -4.39
N ALA A 122 0.42 -3.73 -4.04
CA ALA A 122 -0.64 -4.63 -3.59
C ALA A 122 -0.23 -5.38 -2.32
N THR A 123 -1.15 -5.46 -1.36
CA THR A 123 -1.06 -6.40 -0.25
C THR A 123 -2.32 -7.24 -0.20
N THR A 124 -2.17 -8.56 0.03
CA THR A 124 -3.30 -9.47 0.13
C THR A 124 -3.28 -10.15 1.49
N ALA A 125 -4.08 -9.64 2.44
CA ALA A 125 -4.15 -10.17 3.80
C ALA A 125 -4.67 -11.60 3.85
N GLY A 126 -4.07 -12.43 4.70
CA GLY A 126 -4.55 -13.78 5.01
C GLY A 126 -4.20 -14.85 3.99
N ASN A 127 -3.46 -14.55 2.92
CA ASN A 127 -3.13 -15.53 1.88
C ASN A 127 -2.08 -16.58 2.32
N ASP A 128 -1.42 -16.38 3.45
CA ASP A 128 -0.49 -17.33 4.05
C ASP A 128 -1.08 -18.07 5.27
N GLY A 129 -2.37 -17.89 5.53
CA GLY A 129 -3.07 -18.46 6.69
C GLY A 129 -2.84 -17.67 7.99
N THR A 130 -2.20 -16.51 7.95
CA THR A 130 -2.11 -15.58 9.08
C THR A 130 -3.23 -14.54 9.03
N THR A 131 -3.46 -13.86 10.15
CA THR A 131 -4.46 -12.79 10.27
C THR A 131 -3.87 -11.40 10.00
N ASP A 132 -2.66 -11.33 9.45
CA ASP A 132 -1.99 -10.08 9.17
C ASP A 132 -2.68 -9.32 8.02
N ASN A 133 -3.01 -8.07 8.28
CA ASN A 133 -3.89 -7.29 7.44
C ASN A 133 -3.17 -6.51 6.31
N GLY A 134 -1.91 -6.79 6.04
CA GLY A 134 -1.21 -6.20 4.90
C GLY A 134 -1.22 -4.66 4.88
N LEU A 135 -0.88 -4.00 6.00
CA LEU A 135 -0.81 -2.54 6.12
C LEU A 135 0.19 -1.95 5.10
N VAL A 136 -0.19 -0.89 4.40
CA VAL A 136 0.73 -0.08 3.60
C VAL A 136 1.00 1.23 4.33
N THR A 137 2.26 1.47 4.71
CA THR A 137 2.70 2.71 5.34
C THR A 137 3.74 3.41 4.45
N ILE A 138 3.49 4.65 4.08
CA ILE A 138 4.42 5.49 3.32
C ILE A 138 4.74 6.72 4.15
N ASN A 139 6.02 6.90 4.48
CA ASN A 139 6.53 8.07 5.17
C ASN A 139 7.46 8.85 4.24
N ALA A 140 6.99 9.97 3.72
CA ALA A 140 7.76 10.79 2.81
C ALA A 140 8.26 12.08 3.48
N GLY A 141 9.45 12.51 3.07
CA GLY A 141 10.01 13.80 3.45
C GLY A 141 9.46 14.96 2.63
N SER A 142 10.25 16.01 2.50
CA SER A 142 9.86 17.23 1.78
C SER A 142 9.66 17.05 0.26
N GLY A 143 10.15 15.97 -0.33
CA GLY A 143 9.89 15.63 -1.74
C GLY A 143 8.50 15.09 -2.00
N GLY A 144 7.81 14.63 -0.94
CA GLY A 144 6.42 14.19 -1.06
C GLY A 144 6.23 12.79 -1.63
N VAL A 145 4.98 12.52 -2.01
CA VAL A 145 4.55 11.25 -2.63
C VAL A 145 3.88 11.55 -3.97
N ASP A 146 4.27 10.82 -5.01
CA ASP A 146 3.62 10.86 -6.32
C ASP A 146 3.18 9.45 -6.73
N LEU A 147 1.88 9.26 -6.98
CA LEU A 147 1.30 8.05 -7.57
C LEU A 147 0.71 8.42 -8.92
N VAL A 148 1.32 7.93 -9.99
CA VAL A 148 0.92 8.28 -11.36
C VAL A 148 -0.46 7.72 -11.73
N ASP A 149 -1.09 8.30 -12.76
CA ASP A 149 -2.38 7.88 -13.30
C ASP A 149 -2.42 6.39 -13.66
N ALA A 150 -3.60 5.80 -13.54
CA ALA A 150 -3.89 4.37 -13.80
C ALA A 150 -3.08 3.38 -12.93
N LYS A 151 -2.45 3.84 -11.85
CA LYS A 151 -1.82 2.97 -10.83
C LYS A 151 -2.60 2.98 -9.54
N THR A 152 -2.45 1.93 -8.75
CA THR A 152 -3.20 1.76 -7.51
C THR A 152 -2.31 1.33 -6.35
N ILE A 153 -2.68 1.76 -5.16
CA ILE A 153 -2.29 1.12 -3.90
C ILE A 153 -3.51 0.35 -3.41
N THR A 154 -3.39 -0.97 -3.35
CA THR A 154 -4.51 -1.85 -3.02
C THR A 154 -4.18 -2.71 -1.81
N THR A 155 -5.07 -2.71 -0.83
CA THR A 155 -5.05 -3.67 0.28
C THR A 155 -6.35 -4.47 0.25
N THR A 156 -6.25 -5.78 0.07
CA THR A 156 -7.40 -6.68 0.05
C THR A 156 -7.23 -7.77 1.09
N ALA A 157 -8.33 -8.34 1.52
CA ALA A 157 -8.31 -9.55 2.34
C ALA A 157 -8.74 -10.75 1.48
N ALA A 158 -7.92 -11.80 1.45
CA ALA A 158 -8.17 -13.00 0.65
C ALA A 158 -8.98 -14.06 1.39
N VAL A 159 -8.97 -14.04 2.72
CA VAL A 159 -9.65 -15.03 3.56
C VAL A 159 -10.93 -14.44 4.11
N ALA A 160 -12.03 -15.17 3.94
CA ALA A 160 -13.33 -14.77 4.45
C ALA A 160 -13.30 -14.37 5.93
N GLY A 161 -13.98 -13.28 6.27
CA GLY A 161 -14.00 -12.72 7.62
C GLY A 161 -12.74 -11.94 8.03
N THR A 162 -11.76 -11.79 7.12
CA THR A 162 -10.53 -11.02 7.39
C THR A 162 -10.69 -9.57 6.94
N THR A 163 -10.36 -8.64 7.82
CA THR A 163 -10.29 -7.19 7.51
C THR A 163 -9.10 -6.91 6.59
N SER A 164 -9.25 -6.05 5.58
CA SER A 164 -8.12 -5.61 4.77
C SER A 164 -7.19 -4.67 5.55
N GLY A 165 -5.95 -4.57 5.09
CA GLY A 165 -4.98 -3.62 5.65
C GLY A 165 -5.42 -2.17 5.43
N ALA A 166 -4.95 -1.28 6.30
CA ALA A 166 -5.09 0.15 6.10
C ALA A 166 -4.02 0.69 5.12
N ILE A 167 -4.25 1.86 4.55
CA ILE A 167 -3.26 2.64 3.81
C ILE A 167 -3.00 3.92 4.61
N ASP A 168 -1.76 4.12 5.02
CA ASP A 168 -1.31 5.25 5.84
C ASP A 168 -0.17 6.00 5.14
N ILE A 169 -0.43 7.24 4.71
CA ILE A 169 0.52 8.08 3.98
C ILE A 169 0.80 9.32 4.80
N ASN A 170 2.01 9.40 5.34
CA ASN A 170 2.50 10.52 6.12
C ASN A 170 3.59 11.26 5.34
N SER A 171 3.41 12.53 5.03
CA SER A 171 4.34 13.29 4.22
C SER A 171 4.66 14.66 4.83
N VAL A 172 5.91 15.08 4.72
CA VAL A 172 6.25 16.49 4.95
C VAL A 172 5.85 17.32 3.72
N GLY A 173 6.18 16.85 2.52
CA GLY A 173 5.85 17.50 1.24
C GLY A 173 4.46 17.14 0.72
N SER A 174 4.16 17.60 -0.49
CA SER A 174 2.87 17.35 -1.13
C SER A 174 2.64 15.86 -1.43
N VAL A 175 1.38 15.47 -1.41
CA VAL A 175 0.91 14.14 -1.81
C VAL A 175 0.06 14.30 -3.05
N ASN A 176 0.50 13.72 -4.16
CA ASN A 176 -0.18 13.74 -5.46
C ASN A 176 -0.57 12.31 -5.85
N LEU A 177 -1.83 11.98 -5.74
CA LEU A 177 -2.37 10.65 -6.02
C LEU A 177 -3.36 10.74 -7.17
N VAL A 178 -2.85 10.82 -8.39
CA VAL A 178 -3.66 10.76 -9.62
C VAL A 178 -4.13 9.31 -9.87
N GLY A 179 -3.44 8.35 -9.29
CA GLY A 179 -3.87 6.95 -9.19
C GLY A 179 -4.84 6.71 -8.03
N GLY A 180 -5.36 5.48 -7.91
CA GLY A 180 -6.39 5.11 -6.95
C GLY A 180 -5.85 4.46 -5.66
N LEU A 181 -6.55 4.67 -4.54
CA LEU A 181 -6.37 3.93 -3.30
C LEU A 181 -7.57 3.02 -3.06
N VAL A 182 -7.31 1.73 -2.80
CA VAL A 182 -8.39 0.74 -2.64
C VAL A 182 -8.14 -0.13 -1.41
N THR A 183 -9.11 -0.16 -0.50
CA THR A 183 -9.15 -1.14 0.59
C THR A 183 -10.46 -1.92 0.56
N THR A 184 -10.40 -3.26 0.58
CA THR A 184 -11.62 -4.08 0.48
C THR A 184 -11.58 -5.23 1.47
N GLY A 185 -12.53 -5.25 2.41
CA GLY A 185 -12.72 -6.37 3.33
C GLY A 185 -13.10 -7.66 2.57
N ALA A 186 -12.74 -8.81 3.10
CA ALA A 186 -13.10 -10.08 2.48
C ALA A 186 -14.62 -10.33 2.55
N SER A 187 -15.17 -10.88 1.50
CA SER A 187 -16.55 -11.39 1.52
C SER A 187 -16.65 -12.63 2.42
N GLY A 188 -17.85 -12.89 2.92
CA GLY A 188 -18.18 -14.13 3.60
C GLY A 188 -18.05 -15.34 2.68
N ASP A 189 -17.92 -16.50 3.27
CA ASP A 189 -17.96 -17.80 2.58
C ASP A 189 -18.79 -18.82 3.41
N SER A 190 -18.88 -20.06 2.93
CA SER A 190 -19.65 -21.11 3.60
C SER A 190 -19.22 -21.42 5.05
N THR A 191 -18.05 -20.94 5.47
CA THR A 191 -17.49 -21.09 6.82
C THR A 191 -17.56 -19.80 7.64
N THR A 192 -17.51 -18.64 6.94
CA THR A 192 -17.61 -17.30 7.52
C THR A 192 -18.66 -16.51 6.77
N THR A 193 -19.87 -16.48 7.29
CA THR A 193 -21.05 -15.98 6.58
C THR A 193 -21.12 -14.45 6.49
N ALA A 194 -20.53 -13.72 7.43
CA ALA A 194 -20.50 -12.26 7.43
C ALA A 194 -19.34 -11.70 6.58
N GLY A 195 -19.58 -10.57 5.94
CA GLY A 195 -18.52 -9.79 5.32
C GLY A 195 -17.60 -9.15 6.35
N ALA A 196 -16.35 -8.92 6.00
CA ALA A 196 -15.35 -8.28 6.87
C ALA A 196 -15.21 -6.78 6.58
N THR A 197 -14.71 -6.04 7.55
CA THR A 197 -14.50 -4.58 7.45
C THR A 197 -13.39 -4.24 6.44
N GLY A 198 -13.58 -3.17 5.66
CA GLY A 198 -12.55 -2.55 4.84
C GLY A 198 -11.50 -1.80 5.67
N GLY A 199 -10.26 -1.75 5.20
CA GLY A 199 -9.18 -0.99 5.86
C GLY A 199 -9.40 0.52 5.77
N ALA A 200 -8.89 1.27 6.73
CA ALA A 200 -8.93 2.72 6.69
C ALA A 200 -7.90 3.31 5.69
N VAL A 201 -8.15 4.50 5.18
CA VAL A 201 -7.19 5.31 4.42
C VAL A 201 -6.93 6.61 5.19
N THR A 202 -5.67 6.85 5.52
CA THR A 202 -5.22 8.10 6.17
C THR A 202 -4.13 8.75 5.34
N ILE A 203 -4.29 10.05 5.04
CA ILE A 203 -3.28 10.83 4.34
C ILE A 203 -3.05 12.11 5.13
N ASP A 204 -1.79 12.36 5.51
CA ASP A 204 -1.41 13.50 6.34
C ASP A 204 -0.23 14.26 5.72
N THR A 205 -0.33 15.58 5.59
CA THR A 205 0.78 16.45 5.19
C THR A 205 1.06 17.52 6.23
N THR A 206 2.34 17.78 6.50
CA THR A 206 2.74 18.65 7.63
C THR A 206 3.35 20.00 7.24
N ASP A 207 3.91 20.14 6.03
CA ASP A 207 4.45 21.43 5.57
C ASP A 207 3.32 22.39 5.18
N SER A 208 3.48 23.68 5.51
CA SER A 208 2.49 24.72 5.23
C SER A 208 2.26 24.99 3.74
N ALA A 209 3.19 24.60 2.87
CA ALA A 209 3.05 24.68 1.42
C ALA A 209 2.61 23.36 0.76
N ALA A 210 2.57 22.27 1.55
CA ALA A 210 2.22 20.95 1.03
C ALA A 210 0.72 20.83 0.75
N THR A 211 0.35 20.26 -0.38
CA THR A 211 -1.03 19.98 -0.79
C THR A 211 -1.28 18.48 -0.85
N ILE A 212 -2.55 18.09 -0.72
CA ILE A 212 -3.01 16.76 -1.09
C ILE A 212 -3.85 16.91 -2.37
N THR A 213 -3.48 16.19 -3.43
CA THR A 213 -4.28 16.05 -4.65
C THR A 213 -4.65 14.59 -4.81
N ILE A 214 -5.94 14.30 -4.95
CA ILE A 214 -6.44 12.93 -5.09
C ILE A 214 -7.44 12.82 -6.23
N SER A 215 -7.46 11.64 -6.89
CA SER A 215 -8.53 11.22 -7.80
C SER A 215 -9.48 10.25 -7.07
N ASP A 216 -9.12 8.98 -6.92
CA ASP A 216 -10.05 7.99 -6.40
C ASP A 216 -9.59 7.38 -5.07
N ILE A 217 -10.50 7.28 -4.10
CA ILE A 217 -10.32 6.50 -2.88
C ILE A 217 -11.56 5.63 -2.67
N THR A 218 -11.35 4.32 -2.53
CA THR A 218 -12.42 3.38 -2.23
C THR A 218 -12.09 2.56 -1.00
N THR A 219 -12.93 2.65 0.02
CA THR A 219 -12.91 1.74 1.17
C THR A 219 -14.24 1.00 1.22
N THR A 220 -14.20 -0.32 1.08
CA THR A 220 -15.43 -1.11 1.09
C THR A 220 -15.36 -2.26 2.09
N GLY A 221 -16.49 -2.53 2.74
CA GLY A 221 -16.67 -3.77 3.46
C GLY A 221 -16.92 -4.94 2.51
N GLY A 222 -16.59 -6.15 2.92
CA GLY A 222 -16.93 -7.38 2.19
C GLY A 222 -18.43 -7.67 2.25
N SER A 223 -18.97 -8.29 1.20
CA SER A 223 -20.36 -8.77 1.22
C SER A 223 -20.53 -10.03 2.07
N ALA A 224 -21.73 -10.28 2.57
CA ALA A 224 -22.08 -11.55 3.18
C ALA A 224 -22.05 -12.70 2.15
N ASP A 225 -22.02 -13.95 2.64
CA ASP A 225 -22.19 -15.14 1.79
C ASP A 225 -23.60 -15.20 1.20
N GLU A 226 -23.73 -15.48 -0.10
CA GLU A 226 -25.01 -15.47 -0.86
C GLU A 226 -26.08 -16.40 -0.32
N ASN A 227 -25.76 -17.37 0.52
CA ASN A 227 -26.70 -18.32 1.08
C ASN A 227 -26.90 -18.15 2.59
N SER A 228 -26.53 -17.01 3.14
CA SER A 228 -26.58 -16.72 4.55
C SER A 228 -27.71 -15.70 4.88
N ASN A 229 -27.94 -15.48 6.16
CA ASN A 229 -28.71 -14.33 6.65
C ASN A 229 -27.73 -13.43 7.45
N ALA A 230 -26.52 -13.24 6.93
CA ALA A 230 -25.45 -12.54 7.60
C ALA A 230 -25.31 -11.09 7.11
N ASN A 231 -24.69 -10.29 7.95
CA ASN A 231 -24.45 -8.88 7.64
C ASN A 231 -23.26 -8.72 6.68
N GLY A 232 -23.30 -7.68 5.85
CA GLY A 232 -22.13 -7.17 5.17
C GLY A 232 -21.14 -6.55 6.16
N GLY A 233 -19.87 -6.46 5.76
CA GLY A 233 -18.82 -5.79 6.53
C GLY A 233 -18.91 -4.27 6.43
N ASP A 234 -18.43 -3.56 7.43
CA ASP A 234 -18.40 -2.09 7.42
C ASP A 234 -17.28 -1.56 6.50
N ALA A 235 -17.42 -0.34 6.01
CA ALA A 235 -16.36 0.36 5.31
C ALA A 235 -15.24 0.79 6.27
N GLY A 236 -14.04 1.01 5.73
CA GLY A 236 -12.97 1.73 6.43
C GLY A 236 -13.17 3.24 6.37
N THR A 237 -12.69 3.98 7.37
CA THR A 237 -12.72 5.45 7.38
C THR A 237 -11.73 6.04 6.37
N ILE A 238 -12.04 7.23 5.84
CA ILE A 238 -11.12 8.02 5.00
C ILE A 238 -10.84 9.34 5.73
N THR A 239 -9.58 9.63 5.98
CA THR A 239 -9.15 10.87 6.65
C THR A 239 -8.03 11.52 5.86
N LEU A 240 -8.26 12.76 5.42
CA LEU A 240 -7.30 13.59 4.71
C LEU A 240 -7.02 14.83 5.52
N THR A 241 -5.76 15.02 5.93
CA THR A 241 -5.33 16.15 6.76
C THR A 241 -4.18 16.89 6.09
N THR A 242 -4.30 18.20 5.95
CA THR A 242 -3.20 19.07 5.53
C THR A 242 -2.82 20.03 6.64
N HIS A 243 -1.72 20.77 6.49
CA HIS A 243 -1.47 21.94 7.31
C HIS A 243 -2.61 22.97 7.17
N ALA A 244 -2.87 23.79 8.19
CA ALA A 244 -4.02 24.70 8.23
C ALA A 244 -4.11 25.68 7.05
N ASP A 245 -2.95 26.08 6.49
CA ASP A 245 -2.87 27.00 5.35
C ASP A 245 -2.90 26.31 3.98
N SER A 246 -2.92 24.98 3.97
CA SER A 246 -2.82 24.15 2.77
C SER A 246 -4.19 23.72 2.25
N THR A 247 -4.20 23.06 1.10
CA THR A 247 -5.43 22.70 0.40
C THR A 247 -5.44 21.22 0.04
N ILE A 248 -6.58 20.58 0.25
CA ILE A 248 -6.94 19.27 -0.32
C ILE A 248 -7.63 19.54 -1.65
N THR A 249 -7.10 19.01 -2.73
CA THR A 249 -7.62 19.17 -4.09
C THR A 249 -8.29 17.85 -4.52
N LEU A 250 -9.55 17.92 -4.89
CA LEU A 250 -10.29 16.83 -5.50
C LEU A 250 -10.30 17.04 -7.02
N ASP A 251 -9.67 16.13 -7.76
CA ASP A 251 -9.47 16.24 -9.20
C ASP A 251 -10.21 15.11 -9.93
N ASP A 252 -11.43 15.39 -10.41
CA ASP A 252 -12.38 14.43 -11.00
C ASP A 252 -12.53 13.15 -10.15
N SER A 253 -12.79 13.37 -8.85
CA SER A 253 -12.57 12.35 -7.82
C SER A 253 -13.84 11.56 -7.52
N THR A 254 -13.66 10.24 -7.29
CA THR A 254 -14.67 9.38 -6.64
C THR A 254 -14.14 8.90 -5.30
N ILE A 255 -14.77 9.33 -4.21
CA ILE A 255 -14.39 8.95 -2.85
C ILE A 255 -15.53 8.15 -2.24
N THR A 256 -15.29 6.86 -2.04
CA THR A 256 -16.32 5.91 -1.56
C THR A 256 -15.88 5.26 -0.25
N ALA A 257 -16.77 5.31 0.73
CA ALA A 257 -16.64 4.57 1.99
C ALA A 257 -17.93 3.78 2.25
N ALA A 258 -18.14 2.70 1.49
CA ALA A 258 -19.40 1.96 1.46
C ALA A 258 -19.29 0.62 2.17
N GLY A 259 -20.30 0.28 3.00
CA GLY A 259 -20.41 -1.06 3.58
C GLY A 259 -20.72 -2.13 2.53
N GLY A 260 -20.37 -3.36 2.81
CA GLY A 260 -20.68 -4.52 1.99
C GLY A 260 -22.16 -4.91 2.04
N ALA A 261 -22.63 -5.65 1.05
CA ALA A 261 -24.02 -6.13 1.03
C ALA A 261 -24.26 -7.19 2.11
N GLY A 262 -25.40 -7.07 2.81
CA GLY A 262 -25.96 -8.17 3.61
C GLY A 262 -26.75 -9.12 2.72
N GLU A 263 -27.04 -10.32 3.20
CA GLU A 263 -27.81 -11.33 2.50
C GLU A 263 -29.05 -11.79 3.30
N GLY A 264 -30.11 -12.10 2.59
CA GLY A 264 -31.35 -12.58 3.18
C GLY A 264 -31.99 -11.58 4.16
N THR A 265 -31.94 -11.87 5.46
CA THR A 265 -32.38 -10.95 6.52
C THR A 265 -31.21 -10.21 7.19
N GLY A 266 -29.98 -10.38 6.71
CA GLY A 266 -28.81 -9.68 7.22
C GLY A 266 -28.81 -8.21 6.84
N ASP A 267 -28.26 -7.37 7.72
CA ASP A 267 -28.10 -5.94 7.45
C ASP A 267 -26.92 -5.69 6.50
N GLN A 268 -27.02 -4.62 5.75
CA GLN A 268 -25.86 -4.10 5.02
C GLN A 268 -24.83 -3.59 6.02
N GLY A 269 -23.54 -3.69 5.65
CA GLY A 269 -22.46 -3.07 6.40
C GLY A 269 -22.63 -1.53 6.43
N ALA A 270 -22.16 -0.91 7.48
CA ALA A 270 -22.23 0.54 7.59
C ALA A 270 -21.24 1.22 6.65
N GLY A 271 -21.63 2.32 6.03
CA GLY A 271 -20.70 3.28 5.45
C GLY A 271 -19.85 3.94 6.54
N ALA A 272 -18.69 4.44 6.20
CA ALA A 272 -17.78 5.06 7.15
C ALA A 272 -17.63 6.56 6.93
N ASN A 273 -17.07 7.25 7.92
CA ASN A 273 -16.81 8.69 7.83
C ASN A 273 -15.71 9.01 6.82
N ILE A 274 -15.97 10.03 6.01
CA ILE A 274 -14.97 10.69 5.16
C ILE A 274 -14.71 12.06 5.77
N THR A 275 -13.46 12.30 6.18
CA THR A 275 -13.06 13.52 6.88
C THR A 275 -12.01 14.27 6.06
N PHE A 276 -12.28 15.51 5.77
CA PHE A 276 -11.33 16.47 5.21
C PHE A 276 -11.03 17.51 6.31
N ALA A 277 -9.85 17.41 6.88
CA ALA A 277 -9.40 18.39 7.87
C ALA A 277 -8.63 19.49 7.14
N ASN A 278 -9.26 20.62 6.96
CA ASN A 278 -8.83 21.86 6.35
C ASN A 278 -9.51 22.18 5.01
N LYS A 279 -8.93 23.11 4.24
CA LYS A 279 -9.54 23.66 3.04
C LYS A 279 -9.61 22.62 1.92
N VAL A 280 -10.81 22.47 1.34
CA VAL A 280 -11.01 21.62 0.16
C VAL A 280 -11.22 22.50 -1.07
N ALA A 281 -10.59 22.17 -2.18
CA ALA A 281 -10.81 22.75 -3.49
C ALA A 281 -11.23 21.67 -4.48
N LEU A 282 -12.21 22.00 -5.30
CA LEU A 282 -12.58 21.21 -6.48
C LEU A 282 -11.89 21.83 -7.68
N THR A 283 -11.22 21.03 -8.49
CA THR A 283 -10.63 21.49 -9.76
C THR A 283 -11.61 21.32 -10.92
N THR A 284 -11.19 20.97 -12.08
CA THR A 284 -12.05 20.74 -13.24
C THR A 284 -12.63 19.33 -13.18
N GLY A 285 -13.94 19.19 -13.21
CA GLY A 285 -14.61 17.90 -13.16
C GLY A 285 -15.67 17.82 -12.07
N SER A 286 -16.07 16.61 -11.73
CA SER A 286 -17.02 16.33 -10.64
C SER A 286 -16.31 15.60 -9.50
N ALA A 287 -16.67 15.91 -8.26
CA ALA A 287 -16.32 15.07 -7.12
C ALA A 287 -17.57 14.34 -6.65
N VAL A 288 -17.48 13.02 -6.56
CA VAL A 288 -18.52 12.16 -5.99
C VAL A 288 -18.04 11.69 -4.62
N ILE A 289 -18.83 11.91 -3.59
CA ILE A 289 -18.54 11.42 -2.23
C ILE A 289 -19.69 10.52 -1.84
N ASP A 290 -19.42 9.25 -1.60
CA ASP A 290 -20.41 8.24 -1.26
C ASP A 290 -20.03 7.51 0.03
N THR A 291 -20.91 7.56 1.02
CA THR A 291 -20.79 6.83 2.29
C THR A 291 -21.94 5.83 2.47
N GLY A 292 -22.64 5.53 1.38
CA GLY A 292 -23.78 4.59 1.39
C GLY A 292 -23.34 3.14 1.59
N ALA A 293 -24.29 2.29 1.91
CA ALA A 293 -24.09 0.85 1.81
C ALA A 293 -24.28 0.42 0.35
N THR A 294 -23.48 -0.50 -0.15
CA THR A 294 -23.66 -1.06 -1.49
C THR A 294 -24.93 -1.93 -1.50
N GLY A 295 -25.94 -1.48 -2.24
CA GLY A 295 -27.31 -1.93 -2.22
C GLY A 295 -27.54 -3.43 -2.17
N GLY A 296 -28.23 -3.84 -1.10
CA GLY A 296 -29.06 -5.02 -1.10
C GLY A 296 -30.48 -4.63 -1.58
N THR A 297 -31.08 -5.43 -2.39
CA THR A 297 -32.49 -5.36 -2.76
C THR A 297 -33.28 -6.28 -1.84
#